data_4d676a8506ebca81feef0b8e274f4ea0
#
_entry.id   4d676a8506ebca81feef0b8e274f4ea0
#
_cell.length_a   1.000
_cell.length_b   1.000
_cell.length_c   1.000
_cell.angle_alpha   90.00
_cell.angle_beta   90.00
_cell.angle_gamma   90.00
#
_symmetry.space_group_name_H-M   'P 1'
#
loop_
_entity.id
_entity.type
_entity.pdbx_description
1 polymer ?
#
loop_
_entity_poly.entity_id
_entity_poly.type
_entity_poly.pdbx_seq_one_letter_code
_entity_poly.pdbx_strand_id
1 'polypeptide(L)'
;MKKISIFLALVSIPFVCNAVSSRETNSNRRTPIVVAVEKVEPAVANISTERLISQRHVDPFFGSRSELFEQYFNDFFGQTQKQTIERPLGSGVIIDEDGYIVTNEHVVSRASKIKVRLSDGKVFEATMISSDPMSDLAVLKINSPTPFPFVKMGTSKDLMIGETVIALGNPFGLENSITTGVLSAKNRTLTINSEYGDIKYDGLIQTDALINPGNSGGP
;
A
#
# COMPACT_ATOMS: atom_id res chain seq x y z
N MET A 1 -80.87 -37.16 9.03
CA MET A 1 -79.63 -36.69 8.40
C MET A 1 -78.83 -35.88 9.42
N LYS A 2 -77.76 -36.47 9.98
CA LYS A 2 -76.93 -35.82 11.03
C LYS A 2 -75.76 -35.06 10.30
N LYS A 3 -75.69 -33.75 10.51
CA LYS A 3 -74.59 -32.92 10.03
C LYS A 3 -73.43 -33.06 10.96
N ILE A 4 -72.29 -33.54 10.44
CA ILE A 4 -71.01 -33.59 11.13
C ILE A 4 -70.26 -32.28 10.81
N SER A 5 -70.05 -31.43 11.85
CA SER A 5 -69.19 -30.23 11.73
C SER A 5 -67.78 -30.63 12.07
N ILE A 6 -66.87 -30.51 11.11
CA ILE A 6 -65.42 -30.70 11.32
C ILE A 6 -64.84 -29.37 11.74
N PHE A 7 -64.37 -29.30 12.99
CA PHE A 7 -63.59 -28.16 13.54
C PHE A 7 -62.15 -28.33 13.12
N LEU A 8 -61.64 -27.47 12.25
CA LEU A 8 -60.24 -27.42 11.87
C LEU A 8 -59.49 -26.53 12.90
N ALA A 9 -58.72 -27.12 13.78
CA ALA A 9 -57.87 -26.39 14.71
C ALA A 9 -56.60 -25.95 14.00
N LEU A 10 -56.45 -24.63 13.76
CA LEU A 10 -55.20 -24.04 13.31
C LEU A 10 -54.19 -23.99 14.45
N VAL A 11 -53.17 -24.84 14.41
CA VAL A 11 -52.02 -24.76 15.30
C VAL A 11 -51.02 -23.77 14.73
N SER A 12 -50.97 -22.57 15.29
CA SER A 12 -49.92 -21.59 14.98
C SER A 12 -48.62 -21.95 15.70
N ILE A 13 -47.61 -22.41 14.97
CA ILE A 13 -46.26 -22.62 15.50
C ILE A 13 -45.57 -21.24 15.46
N PRO A 14 -45.12 -20.72 16.65
CA PRO A 14 -44.36 -19.48 16.63
C PRO A 14 -42.98 -19.76 16.03
N PHE A 15 -42.69 -19.12 14.92
CA PHE A 15 -41.34 -19.11 14.29
C PHE A 15 -40.45 -18.20 15.15
N VAL A 16 -39.65 -18.80 16.03
CA VAL A 16 -38.63 -18.07 16.79
C VAL A 16 -37.46 -17.82 15.83
N CYS A 17 -37.44 -16.67 15.23
CA CYS A 17 -36.27 -16.18 14.49
C CYS A 17 -35.22 -15.77 15.53
N ASN A 18 -34.23 -16.63 15.78
CA ASN A 18 -33.06 -16.27 16.56
C ASN A 18 -32.25 -15.27 15.71
N ALA A 19 -32.40 -13.99 15.98
CA ALA A 19 -31.49 -12.95 15.45
C ALA A 19 -30.09 -13.24 16.02
N VAL A 20 -29.22 -13.80 15.19
CA VAL A 20 -27.79 -13.92 15.49
C VAL A 20 -27.25 -12.51 15.75
N SER A 21 -26.78 -12.28 16.95
CA SER A 21 -26.28 -10.97 17.37
C SER A 21 -25.17 -10.50 16.44
N SER A 22 -25.34 -9.33 15.85
CA SER A 22 -24.35 -8.71 14.93
C SER A 22 -22.96 -8.49 15.59
N ARG A 23 -22.87 -8.55 16.91
CA ARG A 23 -21.61 -8.46 17.66
C ARG A 23 -20.76 -9.75 17.59
N GLU A 24 -21.37 -10.94 17.58
CA GLU A 24 -20.63 -12.21 17.47
C GLU A 24 -20.04 -12.40 16.07
N THR A 25 -20.76 -11.98 15.03
CA THR A 25 -20.25 -12.08 13.65
C THR A 25 -19.03 -11.18 13.40
N ASN A 26 -18.94 -10.00 14.01
CA ASN A 26 -17.78 -9.12 13.88
C ASN A 26 -16.54 -9.66 14.60
N SER A 27 -16.70 -10.27 15.78
CA SER A 27 -15.60 -10.86 16.52
C SER A 27 -14.91 -11.99 15.74
N ASN A 28 -15.66 -12.85 15.08
CA ASN A 28 -15.12 -13.98 14.31
C ASN A 28 -14.44 -13.56 12.98
N ARG A 29 -14.72 -12.36 12.46
CA ARG A 29 -14.13 -11.83 11.24
C ARG A 29 -12.84 -11.05 11.50
N ARG A 30 -12.58 -10.67 12.74
CA ARG A 30 -11.42 -9.88 13.17
C ARG A 30 -10.20 -10.77 13.35
N THR A 31 -9.64 -11.22 12.22
CA THR A 31 -8.42 -12.04 12.18
C THR A 31 -7.18 -11.22 12.60
N PRO A 32 -6.04 -11.88 12.93
CA PRO A 32 -4.77 -11.18 13.18
C PRO A 32 -4.35 -10.24 12.03
N ILE A 33 -4.65 -10.61 10.78
CA ILE A 33 -4.40 -9.77 9.60
C ILE A 33 -5.23 -8.50 9.67
N VAL A 34 -6.53 -8.60 9.93
CA VAL A 34 -7.42 -7.42 10.08
C VAL A 34 -6.92 -6.49 11.17
N VAL A 35 -6.53 -7.04 12.32
CA VAL A 35 -6.00 -6.24 13.45
C VAL A 35 -4.69 -5.54 13.07
N ALA A 36 -3.79 -6.22 12.35
CA ALA A 36 -2.54 -5.63 11.90
C ALA A 36 -2.79 -4.49 10.91
N VAL A 37 -3.69 -4.70 9.95
CA VAL A 37 -4.09 -3.68 8.96
C VAL A 37 -4.70 -2.46 9.64
N GLU A 38 -5.72 -2.62 10.49
CA GLU A 38 -6.36 -1.53 11.23
C GLU A 38 -5.35 -0.67 12.02
N LYS A 39 -4.27 -1.28 12.50
CA LYS A 39 -3.22 -0.60 13.26
C LYS A 39 -2.26 0.19 12.37
N VAL A 40 -1.94 -0.32 11.19
CA VAL A 40 -0.92 0.23 10.28
C VAL A 40 -1.51 1.21 9.28
N GLU A 41 -2.73 0.95 8.81
CA GLU A 41 -3.42 1.73 7.78
C GLU A 41 -3.40 3.26 8.00
N PRO A 42 -3.61 3.81 9.20
CA PRO A 42 -3.59 5.26 9.41
C PRO A 42 -2.24 5.92 9.10
N ALA A 43 -1.15 5.14 9.12
CA ALA A 43 0.19 5.62 8.82
C ALA A 43 0.61 5.38 7.36
N VAL A 44 -0.23 4.73 6.55
CA VAL A 44 0.03 4.51 5.13
C VAL A 44 -0.43 5.72 4.33
N ALA A 45 0.47 6.22 3.50
CA ALA A 45 0.25 7.41 2.69
C ALA A 45 0.24 7.07 1.20
N ASN A 46 -0.60 7.76 0.43
CA ASN A 46 -0.47 7.84 -1.01
C ASN A 46 0.52 8.96 -1.36
N ILE A 47 1.43 8.68 -2.28
CA ILE A 47 2.39 9.64 -2.80
C ILE A 47 2.06 9.94 -4.25
N SER A 48 1.81 11.20 -4.56
CA SER A 48 1.64 11.73 -5.90
C SER A 48 2.68 12.80 -6.18
N THR A 49 3.11 12.89 -7.43
CA THR A 49 4.10 13.88 -7.84
C THR A 49 3.59 14.71 -9.00
N GLU A 50 3.95 15.99 -8.99
CA GLU A 50 3.82 16.85 -10.16
C GLU A 50 5.16 16.85 -10.90
N ARG A 51 5.12 16.64 -12.19
CA ARG A 51 6.30 16.72 -13.07
C ARG A 51 6.15 17.90 -14.01
N LEU A 52 7.04 18.85 -13.90
CA LEU A 52 7.17 19.88 -14.92
C LEU A 52 7.85 19.23 -16.14
N ILE A 53 7.08 18.97 -17.19
CA ILE A 53 7.65 18.50 -18.47
C ILE A 53 8.30 19.71 -19.14
N SER A 54 9.54 20.02 -18.76
CA SER A 54 10.43 20.83 -19.57
C SER A 54 11.01 19.93 -20.67
N GLN A 55 10.79 20.30 -21.93
CA GLN A 55 11.40 19.58 -23.04
C GLN A 55 12.93 19.57 -22.90
N ARG A 56 13.52 18.36 -23.00
CA ARG A 56 14.95 18.04 -23.08
C ARG A 56 15.77 18.18 -21.78
N HIS A 57 15.97 17.06 -21.13
CA HIS A 57 17.29 16.45 -20.89
C HIS A 57 17.03 15.02 -20.42
N VAL A 58 17.32 14.06 -21.26
CA VAL A 58 17.47 12.66 -20.85
C VAL A 58 18.80 12.66 -20.09
N ASP A 59 18.72 12.54 -18.78
CA ASP A 59 19.90 12.36 -17.94
C ASP A 59 20.35 10.91 -18.11
N PRO A 60 21.52 10.66 -18.75
CA PRO A 60 21.92 9.29 -19.10
C PRO A 60 22.09 8.38 -17.87
N PHE A 61 22.29 8.96 -16.69
CA PHE A 61 22.64 8.20 -15.49
C PHE A 61 21.43 7.59 -14.77
N PHE A 62 20.20 8.12 -14.98
CA PHE A 62 19.00 7.68 -14.27
C PHE A 62 17.97 6.93 -15.13
N GLY A 63 18.28 6.70 -16.42
CA GLY A 63 17.31 6.19 -17.42
C GLY A 63 16.73 4.83 -17.08
N SER A 64 17.55 3.84 -16.80
CA SER A 64 17.13 2.44 -16.81
C SER A 64 16.27 2.00 -15.63
N ARG A 65 16.40 2.64 -14.45
CA ARG A 65 15.59 2.26 -13.27
C ARG A 65 14.17 2.76 -13.37
N SER A 66 14.02 4.02 -13.81
CA SER A 66 12.68 4.57 -14.01
C SER A 66 12.01 4.00 -15.26
N GLU A 67 12.79 3.53 -16.25
CA GLU A 67 12.24 2.90 -17.45
C GLU A 67 11.60 1.54 -17.16
N LEU A 68 12.21 0.70 -16.34
CA LEU A 68 11.60 -0.57 -15.93
C LEU A 68 10.32 -0.35 -15.11
N PHE A 69 10.33 0.62 -14.19
CA PHE A 69 9.15 0.98 -13.43
C PHE A 69 8.09 1.63 -14.33
N GLU A 70 8.48 2.55 -15.20
CA GLU A 70 7.61 3.20 -16.19
C GLU A 70 7.04 2.17 -17.18
N GLN A 71 7.83 1.20 -17.63
CA GLN A 71 7.40 0.12 -18.50
C GLN A 71 6.38 -0.77 -17.79
N TYR A 72 6.69 -1.21 -16.56
CA TYR A 72 5.78 -2.00 -15.75
C TYR A 72 4.49 -1.24 -15.42
N PHE A 73 4.60 0.04 -15.10
CA PHE A 73 3.46 0.91 -14.82
C PHE A 73 2.61 1.17 -16.07
N ASN A 74 3.25 1.41 -17.22
CA ASN A 74 2.57 1.65 -18.49
C ASN A 74 1.88 0.39 -19.03
N ASP A 75 2.46 -0.77 -18.82
CA ASP A 75 1.86 -2.07 -19.20
C ASP A 75 0.58 -2.35 -18.38
N PHE A 76 0.55 -1.88 -17.13
CA PHE A 76 -0.59 -2.11 -16.24
C PHE A 76 -1.69 -1.04 -16.36
N PHE A 77 -1.34 0.23 -16.53
CA PHE A 77 -2.28 1.38 -16.54
C PHE A 77 -2.52 2.00 -17.92
N GLY A 78 -1.80 1.55 -18.94
CA GLY A 78 -1.92 2.07 -20.31
C GLY A 78 -1.23 3.42 -20.53
N GLN A 79 -0.95 3.73 -21.81
CA GLN A 79 -0.35 5.01 -22.21
C GLN A 79 -1.36 6.15 -22.04
N THR A 80 -1.09 7.11 -21.18
CA THR A 80 -1.92 8.30 -21.02
C THR A 80 -1.29 9.48 -21.75
N GLN A 81 -2.11 10.18 -22.56
CA GLN A 81 -1.73 11.36 -23.32
C GLN A 81 -1.24 12.52 -22.43
N LYS A 82 -0.37 13.34 -23.03
CA LYS A 82 0.32 14.50 -22.45
C LYS A 82 -0.66 15.55 -21.90
N GLN A 83 -0.86 15.58 -20.62
CA GLN A 83 -1.38 16.74 -19.87
C GLN A 83 -0.72 16.72 -18.49
N THR A 84 -0.56 17.89 -17.86
CA THR A 84 -0.08 18.02 -16.48
C THR A 84 -1.08 17.31 -15.56
N ILE A 85 -0.87 16.03 -15.29
CA ILE A 85 -1.75 15.20 -14.48
C ILE A 85 -0.96 14.81 -13.25
N GLU A 86 -1.53 15.09 -12.08
CA GLU A 86 -1.09 14.43 -10.84
C GLU A 86 -1.19 12.93 -11.08
N ARG A 87 -0.05 12.25 -11.11
CA ARG A 87 -0.02 10.79 -11.19
C ARG A 87 0.19 10.25 -9.78
N PRO A 88 -0.73 9.42 -9.27
CA PRO A 88 -0.43 8.62 -8.08
C PRO A 88 0.71 7.66 -8.48
N LEU A 89 1.88 7.79 -7.84
CA LEU A 89 3.06 7.02 -8.22
C LEU A 89 3.37 5.89 -7.27
N GLY A 90 2.89 5.96 -6.03
CA GLY A 90 3.17 4.93 -5.05
C GLY A 90 2.63 5.26 -3.66
N SER A 91 3.19 4.59 -2.71
CA SER A 91 2.84 4.69 -1.29
C SER A 91 4.05 5.09 -0.46
N GLY A 92 3.80 5.38 0.79
CA GLY A 92 4.81 5.61 1.81
C GLY A 92 4.28 5.22 3.18
N VAL A 93 5.15 5.14 4.15
CA VAL A 93 4.78 4.86 5.53
C VAL A 93 5.36 5.90 6.48
N ILE A 94 4.52 6.45 7.35
CA ILE A 94 4.93 7.39 8.39
C ILE A 94 5.59 6.58 9.51
N ILE A 95 6.83 6.91 9.85
CA ILE A 95 7.67 6.19 10.82
C ILE A 95 7.90 6.94 12.12
N ASP A 96 7.44 8.19 12.19
CA ASP A 96 7.65 9.07 13.34
C ASP A 96 6.47 10.04 13.48
N GLU A 97 6.11 10.42 14.71
CA GLU A 97 5.01 11.34 15.02
C GLU A 97 5.20 12.75 14.44
N ASP A 98 6.43 13.14 14.16
CA ASP A 98 6.76 14.42 13.53
C ASP A 98 6.49 14.42 12.02
N GLY A 99 6.18 13.26 11.40
CA GLY A 99 5.80 13.15 9.99
C GLY A 99 6.94 12.81 9.03
N TYR A 100 7.93 12.04 9.49
CA TYR A 100 8.89 11.40 8.61
C TYR A 100 8.25 10.21 7.90
N ILE A 101 8.44 10.12 6.59
CA ILE A 101 7.88 9.08 5.73
C ILE A 101 9.00 8.38 5.01
N VAL A 102 8.99 7.05 5.02
CA VAL A 102 9.83 6.21 4.18
C VAL A 102 9.02 5.78 2.95
N THR A 103 9.66 5.86 1.79
CA THR A 103 9.13 5.39 0.51
C THR A 103 10.27 4.88 -0.38
N ASN A 104 9.96 4.36 -1.57
CA ASN A 104 10.98 4.06 -2.55
C ASN A 104 11.48 5.32 -3.28
N GLU A 105 12.76 5.34 -3.64
CA GLU A 105 13.37 6.46 -4.37
C GLU A 105 12.72 6.64 -5.72
N HIS A 106 12.48 5.56 -6.48
CA HIS A 106 11.87 5.62 -7.80
C HIS A 106 10.45 6.22 -7.79
N VAL A 107 9.73 6.22 -6.66
CA VAL A 107 8.41 6.85 -6.50
C VAL A 107 8.53 8.37 -6.53
N VAL A 108 9.64 8.93 -6.03
CA VAL A 108 9.82 10.37 -5.86
C VAL A 108 10.92 10.97 -6.72
N SER A 109 11.68 10.12 -7.41
CA SER A 109 12.71 10.57 -8.35
C SER A 109 12.10 11.46 -9.44
N ARG A 110 12.80 12.56 -9.77
CA ARG A 110 12.36 13.55 -10.77
C ARG A 110 11.06 14.31 -10.43
N ALA A 111 10.57 14.22 -9.18
CA ALA A 111 9.44 15.03 -8.74
C ALA A 111 9.84 16.50 -8.63
N SER A 112 9.08 17.40 -9.25
CA SER A 112 9.19 18.84 -8.99
C SER A 112 8.44 19.24 -7.72
N LYS A 113 7.39 18.49 -7.38
CA LYS A 113 6.57 18.67 -6.20
C LYS A 113 6.03 17.32 -5.74
N ILE A 114 6.08 17.07 -4.44
CA ILE A 114 5.61 15.82 -3.83
C ILE A 114 4.39 16.14 -2.95
N LYS A 115 3.28 15.46 -3.20
CA LYS A 115 2.08 15.53 -2.39
C LYS A 115 1.84 14.19 -1.70
N VAL A 116 1.48 14.24 -0.44
CA VAL A 116 1.18 13.10 0.42
C VAL A 116 -0.27 13.19 0.87
N ARG A 117 -1.07 12.17 0.56
CA ARG A 117 -2.46 12.04 1.02
C ARG A 117 -2.54 10.92 2.04
N LEU A 118 -3.11 11.19 3.20
CA LEU A 118 -3.37 10.21 4.25
C LEU A 118 -4.76 9.58 4.11
N SER A 119 -4.99 8.51 4.85
CA SER A 119 -6.26 7.76 4.87
C SER A 119 -7.46 8.60 5.32
N ASP A 120 -7.24 9.66 6.12
CA ASP A 120 -8.27 10.62 6.52
C ASP A 120 -8.60 11.67 5.43
N GLY A 121 -7.97 11.56 4.25
CA GLY A 121 -8.17 12.43 3.10
C GLY A 121 -7.35 13.74 3.14
N LYS A 122 -6.63 14.03 4.23
CA LYS A 122 -5.77 15.21 4.30
C LYS A 122 -4.60 15.10 3.34
N VAL A 123 -4.26 16.22 2.72
CA VAL A 123 -3.16 16.34 1.76
C VAL A 123 -2.12 17.30 2.29
N PHE A 124 -0.86 16.87 2.22
CA PHE A 124 0.30 17.62 2.65
C PHE A 124 1.28 17.76 1.50
N GLU A 125 1.98 18.88 1.45
CA GLU A 125 3.19 19.04 0.63
C GLU A 125 4.36 18.44 1.41
N ALA A 126 5.15 17.59 0.74
CA ALA A 126 6.29 16.93 1.34
C ALA A 126 7.61 17.49 0.83
N THR A 127 8.59 17.56 1.71
CA THR A 127 9.98 17.87 1.38
C THR A 127 10.79 16.60 1.39
N MET A 128 11.60 16.35 0.37
CA MET A 128 12.58 15.27 0.35
C MET A 128 13.73 15.63 1.30
N ILE A 129 13.96 14.78 2.29
CA ILE A 129 15.06 14.95 3.27
C ILE A 129 16.31 14.24 2.80
N SER A 130 16.15 13.02 2.27
CA SER A 130 17.24 12.19 1.78
C SER A 130 16.73 11.20 0.77
N SER A 131 17.60 10.79 -0.15
CA SER A 131 17.35 9.66 -1.05
C SER A 131 18.62 8.88 -1.29
N ASP A 132 18.47 7.58 -1.47
CA ASP A 132 19.53 6.66 -1.85
C ASP A 132 19.07 5.82 -3.04
N PRO A 133 19.48 6.19 -4.26
CA PRO A 133 19.15 5.42 -5.45
C PRO A 133 19.69 4.00 -5.44
N MET A 134 20.79 3.72 -4.74
CA MET A 134 21.37 2.37 -4.69
C MET A 134 20.53 1.40 -3.88
N SER A 135 19.91 1.87 -2.81
CA SER A 135 18.99 1.08 -1.97
C SER A 135 17.52 1.25 -2.38
N ASP A 136 17.23 2.13 -3.35
CA ASP A 136 15.87 2.51 -3.74
C ASP A 136 15.02 3.00 -2.56
N LEU A 137 15.60 3.85 -1.71
CA LEU A 137 14.93 4.41 -0.54
C LEU A 137 14.95 5.94 -0.57
N ALA A 138 13.88 6.55 -0.09
CA ALA A 138 13.78 7.98 0.15
C ALA A 138 13.08 8.26 1.48
N VAL A 139 13.48 9.36 2.11
CA VAL A 139 12.85 9.90 3.30
C VAL A 139 12.24 11.25 2.98
N LEU A 140 10.96 11.38 3.25
CA LEU A 140 10.20 12.62 3.09
C LEU A 140 9.80 13.17 4.45
N LYS A 141 9.46 14.46 4.48
CA LYS A 141 8.94 15.16 5.66
C LYS A 141 7.67 15.91 5.29
N ILE A 142 6.62 15.68 6.06
CA ILE A 142 5.40 16.48 6.08
C ILE A 142 5.26 17.20 7.42
N ASN A 143 4.53 18.31 7.46
CA ASN A 143 4.37 19.11 8.67
C ASN A 143 2.89 19.23 9.03
N SER A 144 2.59 19.11 10.33
CA SER A 144 1.26 19.32 10.91
C SER A 144 1.38 19.92 12.30
N PRO A 145 0.42 20.70 12.75
CA PRO A 145 0.35 21.18 14.14
C PRO A 145 0.00 20.06 15.14
N THR A 146 -0.46 18.90 14.65
CA THR A 146 -0.83 17.74 15.47
C THR A 146 0.06 16.57 15.10
N PRO A 147 0.42 15.68 16.07
CA PRO A 147 1.18 14.47 15.80
C PRO A 147 0.52 13.59 14.74
N PHE A 148 1.33 12.93 13.95
CA PHE A 148 0.88 11.97 12.94
C PHE A 148 0.74 10.56 13.53
N PRO A 149 -0.21 9.74 13.02
CA PRO A 149 -0.17 8.30 13.24
C PRO A 149 1.11 7.76 12.58
N PHE A 150 1.81 6.87 13.26
CA PHE A 150 3.05 6.30 12.75
C PHE A 150 3.18 4.82 13.12
N VAL A 151 4.05 4.11 12.43
CA VAL A 151 4.41 2.73 12.75
C VAL A 151 5.87 2.64 13.16
N LYS A 152 6.15 1.75 14.11
CA LYS A 152 7.54 1.45 14.48
C LYS A 152 8.13 0.48 13.46
N MET A 153 9.34 0.77 13.01
CA MET A 153 10.10 -0.15 12.19
C MET A 153 10.46 -1.40 13.00
N GLY A 154 10.27 -2.56 12.38
CA GLY A 154 10.67 -3.85 12.93
C GLY A 154 12.12 -4.21 12.57
N THR A 155 12.46 -5.47 12.77
CA THR A 155 13.76 -6.03 12.36
C THR A 155 13.54 -7.20 11.41
N SER A 156 14.44 -7.35 10.44
CA SER A 156 14.45 -8.51 9.53
C SER A 156 15.35 -9.66 10.00
N LYS A 157 16.00 -9.52 11.16
CA LYS A 157 17.02 -10.48 11.63
C LYS A 157 16.42 -11.81 12.09
N ASP A 158 15.23 -11.77 12.66
CA ASP A 158 14.53 -12.90 13.29
C ASP A 158 13.36 -13.45 12.46
N LEU A 159 13.19 -12.98 11.23
CA LEU A 159 12.14 -13.46 10.34
C LEU A 159 12.25 -14.96 10.08
N MET A 160 11.12 -15.66 10.05
CA MET A 160 11.01 -17.10 9.77
C MET A 160 10.34 -17.34 8.43
N ILE A 161 10.87 -18.29 7.64
CA ILE A 161 10.23 -18.72 6.39
C ILE A 161 8.85 -19.28 6.71
N GLY A 162 7.83 -18.85 5.96
CA GLY A 162 6.44 -19.22 6.18
C GLY A 162 5.64 -18.25 7.07
N GLU A 163 6.28 -17.24 7.68
CA GLU A 163 5.54 -16.18 8.36
C GLU A 163 4.59 -15.46 7.41
N THR A 164 3.44 -15.04 7.93
CA THR A 164 2.51 -14.20 7.18
C THR A 164 3.12 -12.84 6.88
N VAL A 165 3.12 -12.48 5.61
CA VAL A 165 3.50 -11.14 5.13
C VAL A 165 2.26 -10.41 4.66
N ILE A 166 2.16 -9.14 5.01
CA ILE A 166 1.10 -8.23 4.57
C ILE A 166 1.79 -7.07 3.87
N ALA A 167 1.45 -6.84 2.61
CA ALA A 167 1.86 -5.64 1.89
C ALA A 167 0.67 -4.68 1.80
N LEU A 168 0.89 -3.43 2.22
CA LEU A 168 -0.11 -2.37 2.16
C LEU A 168 0.36 -1.28 1.21
N GLY A 169 -0.58 -0.77 0.41
CA GLY A 169 -0.38 0.41 -0.41
C GLY A 169 -1.64 1.27 -0.43
N ASN A 170 -1.49 2.50 -0.85
CA ASN A 170 -2.61 3.41 -1.08
C ASN A 170 -2.49 4.04 -2.48
N PRO A 171 -2.66 3.24 -3.55
CA PRO A 171 -2.32 3.66 -4.90
C PRO A 171 -3.13 4.86 -5.41
N PHE A 172 -4.34 5.07 -4.88
CA PHE A 172 -5.23 6.13 -5.37
C PHE A 172 -5.60 7.16 -4.30
N GLY A 173 -5.10 7.00 -3.07
CA GLY A 173 -5.40 7.92 -1.97
C GLY A 173 -6.85 7.87 -1.47
N LEU A 174 -7.62 6.87 -1.90
CA LEU A 174 -9.03 6.69 -1.54
C LEU A 174 -9.23 5.45 -0.67
N GLU A 175 -8.60 4.33 -1.05
CA GLU A 175 -8.70 3.06 -0.35
C GLU A 175 -7.34 2.37 -0.37
N ASN A 176 -6.98 1.73 0.75
CA ASN A 176 -5.76 0.97 0.84
C ASN A 176 -5.89 -0.36 0.07
N SER A 177 -4.85 -0.71 -0.67
CA SER A 177 -4.69 -2.02 -1.29
C SER A 177 -3.92 -2.92 -0.33
N ILE A 178 -4.50 -4.06 0.00
CA ILE A 178 -3.93 -5.01 0.95
C ILE A 178 -3.75 -6.33 0.24
N THR A 179 -2.52 -6.83 0.25
CA THR A 179 -2.21 -8.18 -0.22
C THR A 179 -1.51 -8.97 0.87
N THR A 180 -1.73 -10.27 0.92
CA THR A 180 -1.16 -11.15 1.92
C THR A 180 -0.52 -12.36 1.26
N GLY A 181 0.53 -12.85 1.85
CA GLY A 181 1.23 -14.04 1.45
C GLY A 181 2.11 -14.53 2.60
N VAL A 182 3.15 -15.28 2.25
CA VAL A 182 4.14 -15.77 3.21
C VAL A 182 5.55 -15.31 2.85
N LEU A 183 6.41 -15.28 3.85
CA LEU A 183 7.84 -15.13 3.64
C LEU A 183 8.39 -16.37 2.97
N SER A 184 8.67 -16.29 1.67
CA SER A 184 9.11 -17.43 0.85
C SER A 184 10.61 -17.64 0.91
N ALA A 185 11.41 -16.56 1.00
CA ALA A 185 12.87 -16.62 1.14
C ALA A 185 13.42 -15.33 1.76
N LYS A 186 14.66 -15.44 2.28
CA LYS A 186 15.44 -14.31 2.83
C LYS A 186 16.78 -14.21 2.11
N ASN A 187 17.44 -13.06 2.27
CA ASN A 187 18.77 -12.79 1.76
C ASN A 187 18.92 -13.07 0.25
N ARG A 188 17.88 -12.70 -0.50
CA ARG A 188 17.93 -12.78 -1.95
C ARG A 188 18.76 -11.63 -2.52
N THR A 189 19.50 -11.94 -3.56
CA THR A 189 20.20 -10.95 -4.38
C THR A 189 19.49 -10.82 -5.71
N LEU A 190 19.21 -9.59 -6.12
CA LEU A 190 18.71 -9.27 -7.46
C LEU A 190 19.72 -8.36 -8.13
N THR A 191 20.17 -8.77 -9.32
CA THR A 191 21.00 -7.94 -10.19
C THR A 191 20.17 -7.50 -11.38
N ILE A 192 20.07 -6.18 -11.59
CA ILE A 192 19.40 -5.57 -12.74
C ILE A 192 20.50 -5.07 -13.67
N ASN A 193 20.55 -5.65 -14.87
CA ASN A 193 21.47 -5.19 -15.91
C ASN A 193 20.95 -3.90 -16.51
N SER A 194 21.77 -2.88 -16.52
CA SER A 194 21.46 -1.58 -17.08
C SER A 194 22.54 -1.18 -18.08
N GLU A 195 22.20 -0.38 -19.07
CA GLU A 195 23.17 0.19 -20.02
C GLU A 195 24.28 1.00 -19.33
N TYR A 196 24.05 1.42 -18.08
CA TYR A 196 24.97 2.22 -17.26
C TYR A 196 25.69 1.42 -16.16
N GLY A 197 25.57 0.08 -16.19
CA GLY A 197 26.16 -0.84 -15.23
C GLY A 197 25.12 -1.62 -14.42
N ASP A 198 25.55 -2.70 -13.84
CA ASP A 198 24.71 -3.59 -13.06
C ASP A 198 24.37 -2.97 -11.71
N ILE A 199 23.09 -2.95 -11.39
CA ILE A 199 22.58 -2.53 -10.07
C ILE A 199 22.29 -3.78 -9.26
N LYS A 200 22.92 -3.91 -8.10
CA LYS A 200 22.80 -5.07 -7.24
C LYS A 200 22.05 -4.72 -5.95
N TYR A 201 20.95 -5.42 -5.72
CA TYR A 201 20.21 -5.40 -4.47
C TYR A 201 20.51 -6.65 -3.68
N ASP A 202 21.04 -6.51 -2.49
CA ASP A 202 21.33 -7.62 -1.58
C ASP A 202 20.38 -7.60 -0.38
N GLY A 203 20.20 -8.77 0.25
CA GLY A 203 19.41 -8.90 1.47
C GLY A 203 17.90 -8.79 1.28
N LEU A 204 17.40 -8.97 0.06
CA LEU A 204 15.98 -8.87 -0.24
C LEU A 204 15.18 -10.02 0.40
N ILE A 205 13.95 -9.70 0.74
CA ILE A 205 12.92 -10.64 1.20
C ILE A 205 12.05 -11.01 0.01
N GLN A 206 11.81 -12.32 -0.18
CA GLN A 206 10.89 -12.83 -1.19
C GLN A 206 9.57 -13.23 -0.52
N THR A 207 8.46 -12.83 -1.12
CA THR A 207 7.10 -13.21 -0.71
C THR A 207 6.25 -13.57 -1.94
N ASP A 208 5.20 -14.33 -1.74
CA ASP A 208 4.15 -14.60 -2.72
C ASP A 208 2.93 -13.65 -2.55
N ALA A 209 2.99 -12.71 -1.60
CA ALA A 209 2.06 -11.59 -1.58
C ALA A 209 2.16 -10.81 -2.89
N LEU A 210 1.03 -10.47 -3.48
CA LEU A 210 1.01 -9.71 -4.75
C LEU A 210 1.59 -8.31 -4.55
N ILE A 211 2.70 -8.03 -5.22
CA ILE A 211 3.30 -6.71 -5.30
C ILE A 211 2.91 -6.12 -6.66
N ASN A 212 2.13 -5.07 -6.63
CA ASN A 212 1.58 -4.39 -7.80
C ASN A 212 1.98 -2.91 -7.80
N PRO A 213 1.89 -2.22 -8.94
CA PRO A 213 1.99 -0.76 -8.97
C PRO A 213 1.04 -0.14 -7.94
N GLY A 214 1.59 0.74 -7.09
CA GLY A 214 0.88 1.35 -5.98
C GLY A 214 1.26 0.83 -4.60
N ASN A 215 1.73 -0.42 -4.46
CA ASN A 215 2.33 -0.89 -3.20
C ASN A 215 3.77 -0.37 -3.01
N SER A 216 4.42 0.06 -4.10
CA SER A 216 5.79 0.60 -4.05
C SER A 216 5.92 1.69 -3.00
N GLY A 217 6.87 1.55 -2.09
CA GLY A 217 7.10 2.45 -0.97
C GLY A 217 6.19 2.23 0.25
N GLY A 218 5.18 1.37 0.14
CA GLY A 218 4.33 0.98 1.26
C GLY A 218 4.99 -0.01 2.22
N PRO A 219 4.42 -0.18 3.44
CA PRO A 219 4.90 -1.14 4.43
C PRO A 219 4.52 -2.56 4.08
#